data_bfdb55ecc49c8fee413e792ea057f318
#
_entry.id   bfdb55ecc49c8fee413e792ea057f318
#
_cell.length_a   1.000
_cell.length_b   1.000
_cell.length_c   1.000
_cell.angle_alpha   90.00
_cell.angle_beta   90.00
_cell.angle_gamma   90.00
#
_symmetry.space_group_name_H-M   'P 1'
#
loop_
_entity.id
_entity.type
_entity.pdbx_description
1 polymer ?
#
loop_
_entity_poly.entity_id
_entity_poly.type
_entity_poly.pdbx_seq_one_letter_code
_entity_poly.pdbx_strand_id
1 'polypeptide(L)'
;MAKDNSISRIILDWRDTVAPVLIMYLMVRTNVINFDDGDRILHFIALMVVGNSIIAIIDYYNFNGIAESSWRYDFLIDLNLKTDSDYESRMVVYQIVRNGNLRSSGLFVSALQYSYIAGMFCFYFYLKLLNSLKWLNFSGLALSLISMIICLAGVYVSQVRTAFLIIIFNILFYHLCLSYKIIFLLNQS
;
A
#
# COMPACT_ATOMS: atom_id res chain seq x y z
N MET A 1 6.41 12.55 34.41
CA MET A 1 5.19 12.17 33.68
C MET A 1 5.43 11.65 32.23
N ALA A 2 6.66 11.40 31.78
CA ALA A 2 6.95 10.97 30.40
C ALA A 2 7.16 9.44 30.23
N LYS A 3 7.00 8.64 31.30
CA LYS A 3 7.34 7.20 31.27
C LYS A 3 6.15 6.27 30.96
N ASP A 4 4.92 6.73 31.16
CA ASP A 4 3.72 5.89 30.93
C ASP A 4 3.26 5.84 29.47
N ASN A 5 3.65 6.81 28.66
CA ASN A 5 3.29 6.85 27.25
C ASN A 5 4.02 5.81 26.37
N SER A 6 5.14 5.26 26.83
CA SER A 6 5.94 4.33 26.02
C SER A 6 5.30 2.94 25.89
N ILE A 7 4.74 2.39 26.98
CA ILE A 7 4.12 1.06 26.98
C ILE A 7 2.81 1.08 26.20
N SER A 8 1.97 2.09 26.43
CA SER A 8 0.72 2.26 25.68
C SER A 8 0.96 2.39 24.18
N ARG A 9 2.01 3.10 23.79
CA ARG A 9 2.40 3.26 22.38
C ARG A 9 2.87 1.95 21.77
N ILE A 10 3.70 1.19 22.48
CA ILE A 10 4.16 -0.14 22.06
C ILE A 10 2.97 -1.11 21.89
N ILE A 11 2.00 -1.10 22.81
CA ILE A 11 0.80 -1.93 22.71
C ILE A 11 -0.05 -1.52 21.50
N LEU A 12 -0.21 -0.23 21.25
CA LEU A 12 -0.96 0.28 20.09
C LEU A 12 -0.27 -0.10 18.77
N ASP A 13 1.04 0.09 18.67
CA ASP A 13 1.82 -0.29 17.49
C ASP A 13 1.76 -1.81 17.25
N TRP A 14 1.83 -2.62 18.33
CA TRP A 14 1.68 -4.06 18.23
C TRP A 14 0.28 -4.46 17.76
N ARG A 15 -0.77 -3.85 18.30
CA ARG A 15 -2.15 -4.07 17.88
C ARG A 15 -2.33 -3.76 16.40
N ASP A 16 -1.78 -2.66 15.93
CA ASP A 16 -2.03 -2.17 14.58
C ASP A 16 -1.16 -2.87 13.52
N THR A 17 -0.01 -3.42 13.91
CA THR A 17 0.93 -4.07 12.98
C THR A 17 0.91 -5.59 13.06
N VAL A 18 0.96 -6.15 14.26
CA VAL A 18 1.15 -7.60 14.47
C VAL A 18 -0.18 -8.34 14.60
N ALA A 19 -1.16 -7.76 15.30
CA ALA A 19 -2.43 -8.44 15.54
C ALA A 19 -3.20 -8.77 14.25
N PRO A 20 -3.33 -7.89 13.23
CA PRO A 20 -4.01 -8.22 11.99
C PRO A 20 -3.34 -9.37 11.24
N VAL A 21 -2.00 -9.39 11.19
CA VAL A 21 -1.23 -10.44 10.52
C VAL A 21 -1.40 -11.77 11.25
N LEU A 22 -1.37 -11.76 12.59
CA LEU A 22 -1.57 -12.95 13.40
C LEU A 22 -3.00 -13.50 13.24
N ILE A 23 -4.01 -12.63 13.24
CA ILE A 23 -5.41 -13.02 13.03
C ILE A 23 -5.58 -13.66 11.65
N MET A 24 -5.06 -13.02 10.58
CA MET A 24 -5.08 -13.57 9.22
C MET A 24 -4.40 -14.95 9.16
N TYR A 25 -3.21 -15.09 9.77
CA TYR A 25 -2.51 -16.36 9.84
C TYR A 25 -3.33 -17.45 10.54
N LEU A 26 -3.94 -17.13 11.68
CA LEU A 26 -4.79 -18.06 12.42
C LEU A 26 -6.04 -18.45 11.63
N MET A 27 -6.69 -17.49 10.94
CA MET A 27 -7.86 -17.76 10.12
C MET A 27 -7.54 -18.69 8.94
N VAL A 28 -6.40 -18.52 8.30
CA VAL A 28 -5.93 -19.42 7.22
C VAL A 28 -5.58 -20.80 7.79
N ARG A 29 -4.86 -20.84 8.92
CA ARG A 29 -4.44 -22.10 9.54
C ARG A 29 -5.60 -22.94 10.07
N THR A 30 -6.67 -22.30 10.53
CA THR A 30 -7.86 -23.00 11.05
C THR A 30 -8.88 -23.36 9.96
N ASN A 31 -8.52 -23.21 8.68
CA ASN A 31 -9.39 -23.43 7.53
C ASN A 31 -10.72 -22.66 7.56
N VAL A 32 -10.77 -21.56 8.32
CA VAL A 32 -11.93 -20.65 8.31
C VAL A 32 -12.04 -19.93 6.97
N ILE A 33 -10.91 -19.75 6.29
CA ILE A 33 -10.84 -19.17 4.94
C ILE A 33 -10.26 -20.23 4.00
N ASN A 34 -11.03 -20.68 3.02
CA ASN A 34 -10.54 -21.51 1.93
C ASN A 34 -9.65 -20.69 0.98
N PHE A 35 -8.72 -21.34 0.25
CA PHE A 35 -7.85 -20.65 -0.70
C PHE A 35 -8.64 -19.87 -1.78
N ASP A 36 -9.77 -20.40 -2.24
CA ASP A 36 -10.64 -19.76 -3.24
C ASP A 36 -11.28 -18.48 -2.67
N ASP A 37 -11.72 -18.51 -1.42
CA ASP A 37 -12.25 -17.33 -0.72
C ASP A 37 -11.15 -16.31 -0.44
N GLY A 38 -9.95 -16.79 -0.14
CA GLY A 38 -8.75 -15.94 0.02
C GLY A 38 -8.42 -15.15 -1.25
N ASP A 39 -8.48 -15.77 -2.43
CA ASP A 39 -8.21 -15.07 -3.71
C ASP A 39 -9.29 -14.02 -4.00
N ARG A 40 -10.56 -14.29 -3.70
CA ARG A 40 -11.66 -13.33 -3.84
C ARG A 40 -11.48 -12.12 -2.91
N ILE A 41 -11.15 -12.38 -1.63
CA ILE A 41 -10.90 -11.31 -0.65
C ILE A 41 -9.69 -10.47 -1.10
N LEU A 42 -8.60 -11.11 -1.52
CA LEU A 42 -7.41 -10.43 -2.00
C LEU A 42 -7.72 -9.57 -3.22
N HIS A 43 -8.52 -10.08 -4.16
CA HIS A 43 -8.95 -9.32 -5.32
C HIS A 43 -9.81 -8.11 -4.95
N PHE A 44 -10.73 -8.26 -4.00
CA PHE A 44 -11.53 -7.15 -3.49
C PHE A 44 -10.67 -6.07 -2.84
N ILE A 45 -9.71 -6.46 -1.99
CA ILE A 45 -8.75 -5.51 -1.38
C ILE A 45 -7.92 -4.82 -2.47
N ALA A 46 -7.49 -5.56 -3.50
CA ALA A 46 -6.75 -5.00 -4.63
C ALA A 46 -7.55 -3.90 -5.35
N LEU A 47 -8.83 -4.11 -5.58
CA LEU A 47 -9.73 -3.11 -6.18
C LEU A 47 -9.89 -1.88 -5.28
N MET A 48 -10.00 -2.08 -3.96
CA MET A 48 -10.05 -0.97 -3.00
C MET A 48 -8.75 -0.13 -3.03
N VAL A 49 -7.60 -0.78 -3.17
CA VAL A 49 -6.30 -0.08 -3.30
C VAL A 49 -6.23 0.70 -4.62
N VAL A 50 -6.75 0.16 -5.73
CA VAL A 50 -6.84 0.89 -7.00
C VAL A 50 -7.74 2.12 -6.85
N GLY A 51 -8.93 1.97 -6.25
CA GLY A 51 -9.84 3.09 -5.97
C GLY A 51 -9.17 4.17 -5.12
N ASN A 52 -8.49 3.77 -4.05
CA ASN A 52 -7.73 4.70 -3.22
C ASN A 52 -6.59 5.38 -4.00
N SER A 53 -5.93 4.68 -4.91
CA SER A 53 -4.87 5.26 -5.75
C SER A 53 -5.40 6.34 -6.67
N ILE A 54 -6.62 6.16 -7.22
CA ILE A 54 -7.30 7.18 -8.02
C ILE A 54 -7.57 8.43 -7.17
N ILE A 55 -8.10 8.26 -5.95
CA ILE A 55 -8.34 9.37 -5.01
C ILE A 55 -7.03 10.09 -4.70
N ALA A 56 -5.95 9.34 -4.42
CA ALA A 56 -4.64 9.91 -4.14
C ALA A 56 -4.09 10.74 -5.32
N ILE A 57 -4.29 10.27 -6.55
CA ILE A 57 -3.87 11.00 -7.76
C ILE A 57 -4.68 12.29 -7.91
N ILE A 58 -6.00 12.22 -7.75
CA ILE A 58 -6.88 13.39 -7.83
C ILE A 58 -6.49 14.43 -6.76
N ASP A 59 -6.30 14.00 -5.52
CA ASP A 59 -5.88 14.84 -4.41
C ASP A 59 -4.55 15.55 -4.70
N TYR A 60 -3.57 14.81 -5.23
CA TYR A 60 -2.27 15.35 -5.61
C TYR A 60 -2.36 16.46 -6.67
N TYR A 61 -3.16 16.27 -7.72
CA TYR A 61 -3.28 17.24 -8.80
C TYR A 61 -4.15 18.45 -8.42
N ASN A 62 -5.08 18.30 -7.47
CA ASN A 62 -5.89 19.39 -6.96
C ASN A 62 -5.16 20.23 -5.89
N PHE A 63 -3.98 19.79 -5.45
CA PHE A 63 -3.20 20.50 -4.45
C PHE A 63 -2.55 21.75 -5.03
N ASN A 64 -2.89 22.92 -4.49
CA ASN A 64 -2.40 24.24 -4.93
C ASN A 64 -1.18 24.73 -4.13
N GLY A 65 -0.41 23.86 -3.52
CA GLY A 65 0.75 24.20 -2.69
C GLY A 65 0.42 24.60 -1.26
N ILE A 66 -0.87 24.67 -0.88
CA ILE A 66 -1.34 25.01 0.45
C ILE A 66 -1.81 23.72 1.14
N ALA A 67 -1.08 23.26 2.16
CA ALA A 67 -1.44 22.04 2.90
C ALA A 67 -2.87 22.11 3.49
N GLU A 68 -3.32 23.29 3.84
CA GLU A 68 -4.64 23.59 4.40
C GLU A 68 -5.79 23.39 3.41
N SER A 69 -5.50 23.35 2.10
CA SER A 69 -6.51 23.07 1.07
C SER A 69 -6.75 21.57 0.86
N SER A 70 -5.98 20.71 1.51
CA SER A 70 -6.18 19.26 1.45
C SER A 70 -7.32 18.85 2.39
N TRP A 71 -8.31 18.11 1.86
CA TRP A 71 -9.40 17.55 2.67
C TRP A 71 -8.90 16.72 3.87
N ARG A 72 -7.70 16.14 3.76
CA ARG A 72 -7.05 15.40 4.85
C ARG A 72 -6.64 16.29 6.00
N TYR A 73 -6.26 17.51 5.71
CA TYR A 73 -5.90 18.47 6.75
C TYR A 73 -7.14 18.81 7.59
N ASP A 74 -8.25 19.08 6.92
CA ASP A 74 -9.51 19.35 7.59
C ASP A 74 -9.99 18.14 8.39
N PHE A 75 -9.94 16.95 7.81
CA PHE A 75 -10.30 15.69 8.47
C PHE A 75 -9.44 15.42 9.72
N LEU A 76 -8.14 15.70 9.68
CA LEU A 76 -7.24 15.51 10.82
C LEU A 76 -7.50 16.56 11.91
N ILE A 77 -7.95 17.77 11.54
CA ILE A 77 -8.38 18.81 12.49
C ILE A 77 -9.66 18.36 13.18
N ASP A 78 -10.66 17.95 12.41
CA ASP A 78 -11.99 17.56 12.92
C ASP A 78 -11.91 16.35 13.86
N LEU A 79 -10.97 15.43 13.63
CA LEU A 79 -10.71 14.31 14.53
C LEU A 79 -9.97 14.68 15.82
N ASN A 80 -9.72 15.99 16.08
CA ASN A 80 -8.91 16.45 17.22
C ASN A 80 -7.53 15.76 17.33
N LEU A 81 -7.00 15.25 16.24
CA LEU A 81 -5.65 14.73 16.19
C LEU A 81 -4.58 15.84 16.20
N LYS A 82 -5.01 17.10 16.13
CA LYS A 82 -4.23 18.28 16.49
C LYS A 82 -4.39 18.51 17.98
N THR A 83 -3.41 18.11 18.73
CA THR A 83 -3.23 18.69 20.07
C THR A 83 -2.50 20.02 19.93
N ASP A 84 -2.77 20.94 20.85
CA ASP A 84 -2.31 22.34 20.84
C ASP A 84 -0.79 22.57 20.88
N SER A 85 0.01 21.53 20.64
CA SER A 85 1.46 21.70 20.59
C SER A 85 1.91 22.00 19.16
N ASP A 86 2.62 23.11 18.96
CA ASP A 86 3.31 23.50 17.72
C ASP A 86 4.15 22.36 17.10
N TYR A 87 4.60 21.43 17.92
CA TYR A 87 5.38 20.27 17.52
C TYR A 87 4.53 19.26 16.74
N GLU A 88 3.33 18.96 17.20
CA GLU A 88 2.45 17.97 16.55
C GLU A 88 1.85 18.52 15.26
N SER A 89 1.51 19.81 15.22
CA SER A 89 1.07 20.47 13.98
C SER A 89 2.16 20.45 12.90
N ARG A 90 3.42 20.67 13.27
CA ARG A 90 4.57 20.56 12.35
C ARG A 90 4.78 19.14 11.85
N MET A 91 4.63 18.12 12.70
CA MET A 91 4.74 16.72 12.31
C MET A 91 3.65 16.31 11.32
N VAL A 92 2.42 16.72 11.53
CA VAL A 92 1.30 16.45 10.60
C VAL A 92 1.54 17.13 9.25
N VAL A 93 1.92 18.42 9.25
CA VAL A 93 2.25 19.15 8.03
C VAL A 93 3.44 18.52 7.30
N TYR A 94 4.47 18.09 8.03
CA TYR A 94 5.65 17.45 7.44
C TYR A 94 5.35 16.07 6.84
N GLN A 95 4.40 15.34 7.39
CA GLN A 95 3.94 14.06 6.81
C GLN A 95 3.10 14.25 5.55
N ILE A 96 2.36 15.35 5.46
CA ILE A 96 1.48 15.66 4.33
C ILE A 96 2.24 16.34 3.20
N VAL A 97 3.19 17.23 3.51
CA VAL A 97 3.95 18.01 2.54
C VAL A 97 5.43 17.71 2.65
N ARG A 98 6.09 17.47 1.53
CA ARG A 98 7.54 17.31 1.46
C ARG A 98 8.10 18.16 0.33
N ASN A 99 9.03 19.06 0.67
CA ASN A 99 9.66 19.96 -0.32
C ASN A 99 8.62 20.76 -1.14
N GLY A 100 7.54 21.22 -0.50
CA GLY A 100 6.47 21.96 -1.17
C GLY A 100 5.48 21.10 -1.98
N ASN A 101 5.68 19.78 -2.06
CA ASN A 101 4.78 18.87 -2.76
C ASN A 101 3.93 18.07 -1.77
N LEU A 102 2.66 17.88 -2.11
CA LEU A 102 1.75 17.02 -1.36
C LEU A 102 2.24 15.57 -1.40
N ARG A 103 2.28 14.92 -0.26
CA ARG A 103 2.43 13.47 -0.14
C ARG A 103 1.05 12.84 -0.06
N SER A 104 0.45 12.62 -1.20
CA SER A 104 -0.91 12.08 -1.22
C SER A 104 -0.94 10.61 -0.79
N SER A 105 -1.98 10.25 -0.04
CA SER A 105 -2.24 8.88 0.41
C SER A 105 -3.69 8.46 0.18
N GLY A 106 -4.48 9.30 -0.50
CA GLY A 106 -5.91 9.06 -0.61
C GLY A 106 -6.57 9.01 0.76
N LEU A 107 -7.32 7.96 1.04
CA LEU A 107 -8.04 7.74 2.32
C LEU A 107 -7.13 7.25 3.46
N PHE A 108 -5.88 6.89 3.19
CA PHE A 108 -4.96 6.46 4.25
C PHE A 108 -4.43 7.64 5.04
N VAL A 109 -4.29 7.46 6.35
CA VAL A 109 -3.72 8.47 7.25
C VAL A 109 -2.25 8.75 6.92
N SER A 110 -1.49 7.72 6.54
CA SER A 110 -0.06 7.81 6.27
C SER A 110 0.26 7.49 4.81
N ALA A 111 0.98 8.41 4.14
CA ALA A 111 1.49 8.19 2.80
C ALA A 111 2.49 7.02 2.74
N LEU A 112 3.21 6.75 3.83
CA LEU A 112 4.14 5.63 3.94
C LEU A 112 3.40 4.29 3.92
N GLN A 113 2.37 4.13 4.75
CA GLN A 113 1.56 2.91 4.80
C GLN A 113 0.85 2.66 3.47
N TYR A 114 0.23 3.71 2.93
CA TYR A 114 -0.42 3.62 1.62
C TYR A 114 0.54 3.15 0.53
N SER A 115 1.70 3.77 0.42
CA SER A 115 2.65 3.47 -0.66
C SER A 115 3.19 2.04 -0.60
N TYR A 116 3.39 1.49 0.58
CA TYR A 116 3.80 0.10 0.74
C TYR A 116 2.70 -0.86 0.32
N ILE A 117 1.47 -0.59 0.71
CA ILE A 117 0.30 -1.39 0.31
C ILE A 117 0.11 -1.29 -1.22
N ALA A 118 0.12 -0.09 -1.78
CA ALA A 118 0.00 0.11 -3.22
C ALA A 118 1.14 -0.56 -4.00
N GLY A 119 2.37 -0.55 -3.47
CA GLY A 119 3.51 -1.24 -4.03
C GLY A 119 3.34 -2.77 -4.04
N MET A 120 2.83 -3.35 -2.96
CA MET A 120 2.52 -4.78 -2.89
C MET A 120 1.42 -5.17 -3.90
N PHE A 121 0.36 -4.36 -4.02
CA PHE A 121 -0.71 -4.62 -4.99
C PHE A 121 -0.30 -4.34 -6.43
N CYS A 122 0.64 -3.44 -6.67
CA CYS A 122 1.28 -3.30 -7.98
C CYS A 122 1.95 -4.62 -8.41
N PHE A 123 2.67 -5.28 -7.50
CA PHE A 123 3.25 -6.60 -7.76
C PHE A 123 2.17 -7.70 -7.94
N TYR A 124 1.08 -7.66 -7.18
CA TYR A 124 -0.06 -8.56 -7.38
C TYR A 124 -0.64 -8.43 -8.79
N PHE A 125 -0.87 -7.22 -9.28
CA PHE A 125 -1.36 -7.01 -10.64
C PHE A 125 -0.35 -7.40 -11.70
N TYR A 126 0.94 -7.25 -11.43
CA TYR A 126 2.00 -7.79 -12.29
C TYR A 126 1.90 -9.31 -12.43
N LEU A 127 1.68 -10.05 -11.36
CA LEU A 127 1.48 -11.50 -11.43
C LEU A 127 0.18 -11.88 -12.19
N LYS A 128 -0.90 -11.14 -11.99
CA LYS A 128 -2.15 -11.34 -12.76
C LYS A 128 -1.95 -11.04 -14.24
N LEU A 129 -1.15 -10.02 -14.58
CA LEU A 129 -0.76 -9.70 -15.95
C LEU A 129 -0.02 -10.87 -16.61
N LEU A 130 1.00 -11.43 -15.95
CA LEU A 130 1.75 -12.58 -16.46
C LEU A 130 0.84 -13.79 -16.67
N ASN A 131 -0.08 -14.05 -15.74
CA ASN A 131 -1.04 -15.12 -15.88
C ASN A 131 -2.02 -14.88 -17.04
N SER A 132 -2.50 -13.67 -17.23
CA SER A 132 -3.38 -13.32 -18.36
C SER A 132 -2.68 -13.43 -19.70
N LEU A 133 -1.39 -13.11 -19.78
CA LEU A 133 -0.55 -13.32 -20.95
C LEU A 133 -0.43 -14.82 -21.28
N LYS A 134 -0.20 -15.66 -20.28
CA LYS A 134 -0.08 -17.11 -20.45
C LYS A 134 -1.34 -17.73 -21.04
N TRP A 135 -2.52 -17.24 -20.64
CA TRP A 135 -3.81 -17.76 -21.07
C TRP A 135 -4.45 -16.96 -22.22
N LEU A 136 -3.72 -16.00 -22.82
CA LEU A 136 -4.21 -15.12 -23.89
C LEU A 136 -5.55 -14.43 -23.56
N ASN A 137 -5.77 -14.12 -22.28
CA ASN A 137 -6.97 -13.44 -21.82
C ASN A 137 -6.79 -11.93 -21.95
N PHE A 138 -7.23 -11.35 -23.07
CA PHE A 138 -7.05 -9.93 -23.37
C PHE A 138 -7.77 -8.99 -22.38
N SER A 139 -8.97 -9.34 -21.92
CA SER A 139 -9.69 -8.51 -20.94
C SER A 139 -8.99 -8.51 -19.58
N GLY A 140 -8.54 -9.67 -19.11
CA GLY A 140 -7.77 -9.78 -17.88
C GLY A 140 -6.42 -9.06 -17.96
N LEU A 141 -5.78 -9.10 -19.15
CA LEU A 141 -4.53 -8.40 -19.41
C LEU A 141 -4.71 -6.89 -19.33
N ALA A 142 -5.70 -6.34 -20.04
CA ALA A 142 -5.99 -4.90 -20.03
C ALA A 142 -6.32 -4.40 -18.61
N LEU A 143 -7.18 -5.12 -17.88
CA LEU A 143 -7.57 -4.75 -16.51
C LEU A 143 -6.35 -4.77 -15.56
N SER A 144 -5.53 -5.82 -15.61
CA SER A 144 -4.34 -5.94 -14.76
C SER A 144 -3.31 -4.85 -15.08
N LEU A 145 -3.11 -4.54 -16.36
CA LEU A 145 -2.19 -3.48 -16.79
C LEU A 145 -2.64 -2.10 -16.32
N ILE A 146 -3.92 -1.75 -16.52
CA ILE A 146 -4.48 -0.48 -16.08
C ILE A 146 -4.39 -0.35 -14.56
N SER A 147 -4.77 -1.39 -13.82
CA SER A 147 -4.70 -1.40 -12.36
C SER A 147 -3.27 -1.24 -11.85
N MET A 148 -2.31 -1.90 -12.49
CA MET A 148 -0.88 -1.77 -12.18
C MET A 148 -0.39 -0.34 -12.39
N ILE A 149 -0.74 0.28 -13.52
CA ILE A 149 -0.36 1.67 -13.84
C ILE A 149 -0.96 2.64 -12.81
N ILE A 150 -2.23 2.46 -12.44
CA ILE A 150 -2.88 3.29 -11.42
C ILE A 150 -2.19 3.15 -10.07
N CYS A 151 -1.85 1.94 -9.63
CA CYS A 151 -1.11 1.73 -8.39
C CYS A 151 0.29 2.36 -8.44
N LEU A 152 1.02 2.24 -9.57
CA LEU A 152 2.32 2.88 -9.76
C LEU A 152 2.23 4.41 -9.69
N ALA A 153 1.24 5.00 -10.33
CA ALA A 153 0.97 6.44 -10.26
C ALA A 153 0.63 6.86 -8.82
N GLY A 154 -0.16 6.05 -8.11
CA GLY A 154 -0.46 6.25 -6.69
C GLY A 154 0.80 6.23 -5.81
N VAL A 155 1.70 5.28 -6.03
CA VAL A 155 3.01 5.25 -5.34
C VAL A 155 3.84 6.49 -5.67
N TYR A 156 3.81 6.95 -6.92
CA TYR A 156 4.52 8.16 -7.34
C TYR A 156 4.03 9.41 -6.59
N VAL A 157 2.72 9.63 -6.54
CA VAL A 157 2.14 10.81 -5.86
C VAL A 157 2.28 10.76 -4.34
N SER A 158 2.52 9.59 -3.76
CA SER A 158 2.83 9.45 -2.33
C SER A 158 4.22 9.99 -1.95
N GLN A 159 5.10 10.24 -2.93
CA GLN A 159 6.47 10.73 -2.74
C GLN A 159 7.34 9.81 -1.85
N VAL A 160 7.03 8.52 -1.77
CA VAL A 160 7.74 7.51 -0.95
C VAL A 160 8.65 6.67 -1.84
N ARG A 161 9.92 7.04 -1.89
CA ARG A 161 10.93 6.38 -2.76
C ARG A 161 11.15 4.91 -2.44
N THR A 162 11.07 4.52 -1.17
CA THR A 162 11.27 3.14 -0.73
C THR A 162 10.21 2.18 -1.28
N ALA A 163 9.00 2.65 -1.58
CA ALA A 163 7.96 1.82 -2.18
C ALA A 163 8.32 1.34 -3.59
N PHE A 164 9.02 2.16 -4.38
CA PHE A 164 9.55 1.74 -5.69
C PHE A 164 10.59 0.63 -5.56
N LEU A 165 11.46 0.73 -4.55
CA LEU A 165 12.46 -0.32 -4.28
C LEU A 165 11.78 -1.65 -3.93
N ILE A 166 10.69 -1.62 -3.17
CA ILE A 166 9.91 -2.82 -2.85
C ILE A 166 9.33 -3.46 -4.12
N ILE A 167 8.76 -2.66 -5.03
CA ILE A 167 8.21 -3.17 -6.30
C ILE A 167 9.31 -3.84 -7.11
N ILE A 168 10.43 -3.15 -7.31
CA ILE A 168 11.57 -3.67 -8.08
C ILE A 168 12.11 -4.96 -7.44
N PHE A 169 12.32 -4.94 -6.12
CA PHE A 169 12.82 -6.10 -5.39
C PHE A 169 11.88 -7.31 -5.54
N ASN A 170 10.57 -7.13 -5.39
CA ASN A 170 9.60 -8.22 -5.53
C ASN A 170 9.60 -8.80 -6.95
N ILE A 171 9.67 -7.97 -7.98
CA ILE A 171 9.75 -8.42 -9.38
C ILE A 171 11.04 -9.20 -9.62
N LEU A 172 12.19 -8.66 -9.21
CA LEU A 172 13.48 -9.32 -9.36
C LEU A 172 13.54 -10.67 -8.62
N PHE A 173 13.07 -10.67 -7.36
CA PHE A 173 13.05 -11.87 -6.55
C PHE A 173 12.16 -12.98 -7.16
N TYR A 174 10.99 -12.60 -7.69
CA TYR A 174 10.12 -13.54 -8.39
C TYR A 174 10.81 -14.18 -9.58
N HIS A 175 11.48 -13.38 -10.43
CA HIS A 175 12.19 -13.89 -11.60
C HIS A 175 13.41 -14.75 -11.23
N LEU A 176 14.12 -14.39 -10.16
CA LEU A 176 15.23 -15.23 -9.65
C LEU A 176 14.71 -16.59 -9.16
N CYS A 177 13.62 -16.62 -8.41
CA CYS A 177 13.01 -17.87 -7.96
C CYS A 177 12.53 -18.73 -9.13
N LEU A 178 11.93 -18.10 -10.16
CA LEU A 178 11.49 -18.80 -11.35
C LEU A 178 12.67 -19.41 -12.13
N SER A 179 13.75 -18.66 -12.32
CA SER A 179 14.97 -19.10 -12.99
C SER A 179 15.63 -20.26 -12.24
N TYR A 180 15.71 -20.16 -10.90
CA TYR A 180 16.24 -21.24 -10.07
C TYR A 180 15.42 -22.55 -10.22
N LYS A 181 14.09 -22.45 -10.24
CA LYS A 181 13.22 -23.62 -10.44
C LYS A 181 13.44 -24.28 -11.80
N ILE A 182 13.63 -23.50 -12.85
CA ILE A 182 13.91 -24.01 -14.21
C ILE A 182 15.25 -24.76 -14.24
N ILE A 183 16.31 -24.15 -13.67
CA ILE A 183 17.65 -24.78 -13.61
C ILE A 183 17.60 -26.08 -12.81
N PHE A 184 16.88 -26.09 -11.68
CA PHE A 184 16.74 -27.29 -10.85
C PHE A 184 16.04 -28.42 -11.59
N LEU A 185 14.99 -28.14 -12.38
CA LEU A 185 14.29 -29.16 -13.18
C LEU A 185 15.14 -29.68 -14.33
N LEU A 186 15.96 -28.83 -14.97
CA LEU A 186 16.87 -29.23 -16.03
C LEU A 186 18.02 -30.15 -15.54
N ASN A 187 18.41 -30.00 -14.28
CA ASN A 187 19.46 -30.84 -13.68
C ASN A 187 18.92 -32.21 -13.20
N GLN A 188 17.61 -32.43 -13.20
CA GLN A 188 17.01 -33.73 -12.84
C GLN A 188 16.61 -34.57 -14.04
N SER A 189 16.68 -34.02 -15.25
CA SER A 189 16.43 -34.70 -16.53
C SER A 189 17.72 -35.21 -17.12
#